data_52906ac86eec9bb697b6e05dd34f95a8
#
_entry.id   52906ac86eec9bb697b6e05dd34f95a8
#
_cell.length_a   1.000
_cell.length_b   1.000
_cell.length_c   1.000
_cell.angle_alpha   90.00
_cell.angle_beta   90.00
_cell.angle_gamma   90.00
#
_symmetry.space_group_name_H-M   'P 1'
#
loop_
_entity.id
_entity.type
_entity.pdbx_description
1 polymer ?
#
loop_
_entity_poly.entity_id
_entity_poly.type
_entity_poly.pdbx_seq_one_letter_code
_entity_poly.pdbx_strand_id
1 'polypeptide(L)'
;AKDEAIDFVFPLDADEFISCPSRIMLEQLLDVIGENRIGMYLWRGYLPTSLQYNPDFTTQFTEQRLETLFTPKVIIPRWAAESCSVIIGCHYMLDKDGNKVESTLFHSPNYRGLHSWFIEQFSAQFAETDLLWLGHFPIRSLNQHIKKILEKSILIAIKDGSTDIAWENQLRELLDNGMKMDLNDLRLLAYRYRAGSTSLEASQCEVSHYEPLRKKPLTLKYTSPEAGDPLMTV
;
A
#
# COMPACT_ATOMS: atom_id res chain seq x y z
N ALA A 1 -15.49 14.83 6.28
CA ALA A 1 -15.07 16.05 5.62
C ALA A 1 -16.24 17.04 5.57
N LYS A 2 -16.53 17.73 6.71
CA LYS A 2 -17.49 18.84 6.73
C LYS A 2 -16.80 20.18 6.50
N ASP A 3 -15.52 20.17 6.17
CA ASP A 3 -14.76 21.36 5.84
C ASP A 3 -14.98 21.67 4.36
N GLU A 4 -15.57 22.82 4.06
CA GLU A 4 -15.88 23.26 2.69
C GLU A 4 -14.63 23.44 1.81
N ALA A 5 -13.44 23.48 2.41
CA ALA A 5 -12.16 23.56 1.71
C ALA A 5 -11.57 22.21 1.25
N ILE A 6 -12.20 21.09 1.60
CA ILE A 6 -11.70 19.75 1.26
C ILE A 6 -12.48 19.18 0.09
N ASP A 7 -11.85 19.00 -1.05
CA ASP A 7 -12.45 18.41 -2.25
C ASP A 7 -12.23 16.89 -2.33
N PHE A 8 -11.07 16.41 -1.89
CA PHE A 8 -10.70 14.99 -1.91
C PHE A 8 -10.03 14.55 -0.62
N VAL A 9 -10.28 13.29 -0.23
CA VAL A 9 -9.62 12.61 0.88
C VAL A 9 -8.86 11.38 0.36
N PHE A 10 -7.61 11.23 0.80
CA PHE A 10 -6.74 10.09 0.50
C PHE A 10 -6.48 9.31 1.79
N PRO A 11 -7.20 8.22 2.04
CA PRO A 11 -6.91 7.36 3.20
C PRO A 11 -5.63 6.57 2.95
N LEU A 12 -4.62 6.79 3.77
CA LEU A 12 -3.31 6.15 3.65
C LEU A 12 -2.99 5.35 4.90
N ASP A 13 -2.38 4.19 4.71
CA ASP A 13 -1.73 3.46 5.80
C ASP A 13 -0.35 4.10 6.09
N ALA A 14 0.22 3.83 7.26
CA ALA A 14 1.49 4.44 7.69
C ALA A 14 2.72 4.05 6.85
N ASP A 15 2.57 3.06 5.98
CA ASP A 15 3.59 2.56 5.05
C ASP A 15 3.26 2.88 3.58
N GLU A 16 2.34 3.81 3.35
CA GLU A 16 1.90 4.24 2.02
C GLU A 16 2.19 5.71 1.75
N PHE A 17 2.63 6.03 0.54
CA PHE A 17 3.01 7.38 0.13
C PHE A 17 2.54 7.67 -1.29
N ILE A 18 1.80 8.76 -1.47
CA ILE A 18 1.39 9.22 -2.80
C ILE A 18 2.62 9.68 -3.57
N SER A 19 2.76 9.18 -4.78
CA SER A 19 3.73 9.67 -5.77
C SER A 19 3.00 10.38 -6.89
N CYS A 20 3.26 11.67 -7.02
CA CYS A 20 2.85 12.50 -8.13
C CYS A 20 3.91 13.61 -8.31
N PRO A 21 4.28 13.97 -9.55
CA PRO A 21 5.36 14.94 -9.80
C PRO A 21 5.10 16.33 -9.21
N SER A 22 3.86 16.77 -9.17
CA SER A 22 3.48 18.06 -8.59
C SER A 22 2.02 18.09 -8.15
N ARG A 23 1.69 19.06 -7.30
CA ARG A 23 0.31 19.32 -6.88
C ARG A 23 -0.59 19.67 -8.07
N ILE A 24 -0.13 20.51 -8.98
CA ILE A 24 -0.89 20.92 -10.17
C ILE A 24 -1.26 19.69 -11.01
N MET A 25 -0.30 18.78 -11.19
CA MET A 25 -0.51 17.55 -11.94
C MET A 25 -1.49 16.59 -11.23
N LEU A 26 -1.42 16.53 -9.90
CA LEU A 26 -2.38 15.78 -9.10
C LEU A 26 -3.79 16.33 -9.27
N GLU A 27 -3.96 17.66 -9.18
CA GLU A 27 -5.27 18.32 -9.36
C GLU A 27 -5.84 18.02 -10.76
N GLN A 28 -5.03 18.11 -11.82
CA GLN A 28 -5.45 17.75 -13.18
C GLN A 28 -5.87 16.27 -13.31
N LEU A 29 -5.18 15.37 -12.63
CA LEU A 29 -5.56 13.96 -12.63
C LEU A 29 -6.86 13.72 -11.85
N LEU A 30 -7.10 14.46 -10.77
CA LEU A 30 -8.33 14.35 -10.00
C LEU A 30 -9.56 14.78 -10.81
N ASP A 31 -9.42 15.74 -11.71
CA ASP A 31 -10.49 16.17 -12.63
C ASP A 31 -10.96 15.03 -13.56
N VAL A 32 -10.09 14.04 -13.83
CA VAL A 32 -10.42 12.86 -14.67
C VAL A 32 -11.35 11.88 -13.96
N ILE A 33 -11.46 11.94 -12.62
CA ILE A 33 -12.32 11.02 -11.86
C ILE A 33 -13.77 11.11 -12.32
N GLY A 34 -14.21 12.33 -12.68
CA GLY A 34 -15.57 12.59 -13.15
C GLY A 34 -16.59 12.70 -12.01
N GLU A 35 -17.78 13.10 -12.38
CA GLU A 35 -18.90 13.22 -11.47
C GLU A 35 -19.42 11.83 -11.05
N ASN A 36 -19.85 11.70 -9.82
CA ASN A 36 -20.43 10.46 -9.26
C ASN A 36 -19.50 9.24 -9.25
N ARG A 37 -18.20 9.42 -9.36
CA ARG A 37 -17.19 8.40 -9.28
C ARG A 37 -16.20 8.66 -8.16
N ILE A 38 -15.61 7.59 -7.63
CA ILE A 38 -14.43 7.68 -6.77
C ILE A 38 -13.18 7.42 -7.61
N GLY A 39 -12.05 7.96 -7.20
CA GLY A 39 -10.77 7.57 -7.77
C GLY A 39 -10.25 6.30 -7.11
N MET A 40 -9.42 5.57 -7.85
CA MET A 40 -8.62 4.46 -7.34
C MET A 40 -7.21 4.54 -7.92
N TYR A 41 -6.22 4.16 -7.14
CA TYR A 41 -4.84 4.05 -7.61
C TYR A 41 -4.17 2.81 -7.03
N LEU A 42 -3.17 2.31 -7.74
CA LEU A 42 -2.54 1.04 -7.42
C LEU A 42 -1.28 1.22 -6.59
N TRP A 43 -0.97 0.22 -5.80
CA TRP A 43 0.30 0.11 -5.12
C TRP A 43 1.44 -0.21 -6.08
N ARG A 44 2.59 0.40 -5.81
CA ARG A 44 3.89 -0.10 -6.24
C ARG A 44 4.65 -0.55 -4.99
N GLY A 45 4.82 -1.85 -4.86
CA GLY A 45 5.45 -2.46 -3.68
C GLY A 45 6.96 -2.33 -3.75
N TYR A 46 7.56 -1.58 -2.82
CA TYR A 46 9.01 -1.43 -2.71
C TYR A 46 9.61 -2.54 -1.85
N LEU A 47 10.78 -3.01 -2.28
CA LEU A 47 11.53 -4.06 -1.60
C LEU A 47 12.62 -3.47 -0.69
N PRO A 48 12.84 -4.04 0.51
CA PRO A 48 13.87 -3.55 1.42
C PRO A 48 15.26 -3.76 0.84
N THR A 49 16.15 -2.80 1.10
CA THR A 49 17.56 -2.81 0.69
C THR A 49 18.51 -3.13 1.85
N SER A 50 17.99 -3.22 3.07
CA SER A 50 18.75 -3.49 4.29
C SER A 50 17.87 -4.20 5.32
N LEU A 51 18.51 -4.99 6.21
CA LEU A 51 17.86 -5.53 7.40
C LEU A 51 17.59 -4.46 8.46
N GLN A 52 18.39 -3.41 8.47
CA GLN A 52 18.29 -2.34 9.43
C GLN A 52 17.29 -1.28 8.95
N TYR A 53 16.68 -0.62 9.92
CA TYR A 53 15.81 0.52 9.62
C TYR A 53 16.63 1.67 9.02
N ASN A 54 16.09 2.20 7.93
CA ASN A 54 16.62 3.39 7.27
C ASN A 54 15.53 4.46 7.26
N PRO A 55 15.71 5.60 7.93
CA PRO A 55 14.75 6.69 7.92
C PRO A 55 14.52 7.27 6.51
N ASP A 56 15.49 7.11 5.61
CA ASP A 56 15.44 7.61 4.25
C ASP A 56 14.93 6.57 3.23
N PHE A 57 14.22 5.54 3.68
CA PHE A 57 13.77 4.43 2.84
C PHE A 57 13.04 4.92 1.56
N THR A 58 12.30 6.01 1.62
CA THR A 58 11.58 6.58 0.46
C THR A 58 12.52 7.14 -0.62
N THR A 59 13.78 7.39 -0.32
CA THR A 59 14.79 7.87 -1.27
C THR A 59 15.78 6.78 -1.69
N GLN A 60 15.81 5.68 -0.97
CA GLN A 60 16.84 4.64 -1.17
C GLN A 60 16.30 3.35 -1.74
N PHE A 61 15.01 3.03 -1.53
CA PHE A 61 14.43 1.85 -2.12
C PHE A 61 14.15 2.12 -3.60
N THR A 62 14.86 1.40 -4.46
CA THR A 62 14.79 1.54 -5.92
C THR A 62 14.21 0.31 -6.60
N GLU A 63 14.05 -0.79 -5.87
CA GLU A 63 13.51 -2.01 -6.42
C GLU A 63 12.04 -2.14 -6.08
N GLN A 64 11.24 -2.42 -7.08
CA GLN A 64 9.80 -2.63 -6.98
C GLN A 64 9.45 -3.98 -7.55
N ARG A 65 8.49 -4.65 -6.93
CA ARG A 65 7.88 -5.81 -7.58
C ARG A 65 6.97 -5.35 -8.73
N LEU A 66 6.89 -6.15 -9.77
CA LEU A 66 5.82 -6.00 -10.74
C LEU A 66 4.52 -6.48 -10.08
N GLU A 67 3.62 -5.55 -9.82
CA GLU A 67 2.34 -5.87 -9.19
C GLU A 67 1.50 -6.74 -10.13
N THR A 68 1.23 -7.95 -9.71
CA THR A 68 0.31 -8.86 -10.40
C THR A 68 -1.02 -8.97 -9.69
N LEU A 69 -1.12 -8.46 -8.47
CA LEU A 69 -2.33 -8.49 -7.66
C LEU A 69 -2.66 -7.11 -7.13
N PHE A 70 -3.92 -6.80 -7.23
CA PHE A 70 -4.42 -5.44 -7.18
C PHE A 70 -5.11 -5.18 -5.86
N THR A 71 -4.43 -4.44 -5.03
CA THR A 71 -5.06 -3.84 -3.88
C THR A 71 -5.10 -2.33 -4.13
N PRO A 72 -6.17 -1.82 -4.74
CA PRO A 72 -6.30 -0.39 -4.97
C PRO A 72 -6.54 0.31 -3.64
N LYS A 73 -6.21 1.58 -3.59
CA LYS A 73 -6.71 2.51 -2.57
C LYS A 73 -7.64 3.51 -3.21
N VAL A 74 -8.64 3.94 -2.45
CA VAL A 74 -9.62 4.91 -2.95
C VAL A 74 -9.11 6.33 -2.82
N ILE A 75 -9.53 7.18 -3.76
CA ILE A 75 -9.49 8.64 -3.67
C ILE A 75 -10.94 9.08 -3.53
N ILE A 76 -11.27 9.68 -2.42
CA ILE A 76 -12.64 9.93 -2.00
C ILE A 76 -13.00 11.40 -2.30
N PRO A 77 -13.82 11.69 -3.31
CA PRO A 77 -14.35 13.04 -3.50
C PRO A 77 -15.33 13.40 -2.38
N ARG A 78 -15.55 14.69 -2.14
CA ARG A 78 -16.39 15.21 -1.07
C ARG A 78 -17.75 14.53 -1.02
N TRP A 79 -18.45 14.47 -2.16
CA TRP A 79 -19.79 13.88 -2.21
C TRP A 79 -19.83 12.43 -1.70
N ALA A 80 -18.81 11.63 -2.02
CA ALA A 80 -18.71 10.25 -1.57
C ALA A 80 -18.37 10.17 -0.07
N ALA A 81 -17.56 11.10 0.44
CA ALA A 81 -17.26 11.18 1.87
C ALA A 81 -18.50 11.52 2.72
N GLU A 82 -19.49 12.19 2.14
CA GLU A 82 -20.73 12.57 2.80
C GLU A 82 -21.84 11.52 2.69
N SER A 83 -21.84 10.71 1.63
CA SER A 83 -22.97 9.84 1.27
C SER A 83 -22.66 8.35 1.20
N CYS A 84 -21.38 7.95 1.22
CA CYS A 84 -20.93 6.58 1.05
C CYS A 84 -20.11 6.08 2.24
N SER A 85 -19.98 4.77 2.34
CA SER A 85 -19.18 4.11 3.38
C SER A 85 -17.90 3.53 2.81
N VAL A 86 -16.78 3.81 3.47
CA VAL A 86 -15.48 3.20 3.15
C VAL A 86 -15.39 1.85 3.85
N ILE A 87 -15.00 0.81 3.13
CA ILE A 87 -14.74 -0.50 3.73
C ILE A 87 -13.37 -0.55 4.40
N ILE A 88 -13.19 -1.52 5.30
CA ILE A 88 -11.89 -1.78 5.95
C ILE A 88 -10.81 -1.98 4.89
N GLY A 89 -9.67 -1.30 5.06
CA GLY A 89 -8.55 -1.29 4.12
C GLY A 89 -8.66 -0.25 3.00
N CYS A 90 -9.78 0.45 2.89
CA CYS A 90 -10.00 1.54 1.92
C CYS A 90 -9.79 1.13 0.45
N HIS A 91 -10.29 -0.05 0.10
CA HIS A 91 -10.13 -0.63 -1.24
C HIS A 91 -11.30 -0.34 -2.18
N TYR A 92 -12.47 -0.06 -1.65
CA TYR A 92 -13.67 0.40 -2.36
C TYR A 92 -14.63 1.10 -1.42
N MET A 93 -15.66 1.70 -1.98
CA MET A 93 -16.73 2.33 -1.21
C MET A 93 -18.08 1.69 -1.56
N LEU A 94 -18.99 1.76 -0.61
CA LEU A 94 -20.38 1.32 -0.78
C LEU A 94 -21.31 2.54 -0.69
N ASP A 95 -22.29 2.58 -1.56
CA ASP A 95 -23.39 3.53 -1.47
C ASP A 95 -24.35 3.18 -0.31
N LYS A 96 -25.39 3.98 -0.13
CA LYS A 96 -26.41 3.80 0.90
C LYS A 96 -27.20 2.49 0.73
N ASP A 97 -27.24 1.92 -0.46
CA ASP A 97 -27.95 0.69 -0.79
C ASP A 97 -27.03 -0.54 -0.71
N GLY A 98 -25.76 -0.35 -0.36
CA GLY A 98 -24.75 -1.40 -0.21
C GLY A 98 -24.09 -1.82 -1.52
N ASN A 99 -24.31 -1.09 -2.62
CA ASN A 99 -23.66 -1.36 -3.89
C ASN A 99 -22.27 -0.71 -3.93
N LYS A 100 -21.35 -1.31 -4.70
CA LYS A 100 -20.05 -0.69 -4.94
C LYS A 100 -20.21 0.58 -5.76
N VAL A 101 -19.57 1.66 -5.30
CA VAL A 101 -19.53 2.93 -6.02
C VAL A 101 -18.68 2.78 -7.27
N GLU A 102 -19.13 3.34 -8.39
CA GLU A 102 -18.35 3.38 -9.62
C GLU A 102 -17.01 4.10 -9.41
N SER A 103 -15.98 3.65 -10.11
CA SER A 103 -14.63 4.16 -9.91
C SER A 103 -13.90 4.50 -11.19
N THR A 104 -12.92 5.40 -11.10
CA THR A 104 -11.90 5.67 -12.11
C THR A 104 -10.56 5.17 -11.59
N LEU A 105 -9.99 4.16 -12.24
CA LEU A 105 -8.73 3.56 -11.86
C LEU A 105 -7.57 4.20 -12.61
N PHE A 106 -6.66 4.82 -11.87
CA PHE A 106 -5.38 5.28 -12.39
C PHE A 106 -4.39 4.12 -12.43
N HIS A 107 -3.88 3.81 -13.60
CA HIS A 107 -2.94 2.71 -13.79
C HIS A 107 -1.90 3.03 -14.85
N SER A 108 -0.73 2.41 -14.72
CA SER A 108 0.31 2.49 -15.74
C SER A 108 -0.08 1.69 -16.98
N PRO A 109 0.17 2.20 -18.21
CA PRO A 109 -0.02 1.46 -19.46
C PRO A 109 0.85 0.19 -19.53
N ASN A 110 1.91 0.12 -18.73
CA ASN A 110 2.78 -1.06 -18.64
C ASN A 110 2.20 -2.19 -17.78
N TYR A 111 1.10 -1.95 -17.08
CA TYR A 111 0.41 -2.96 -16.30
C TYR A 111 -0.30 -3.97 -17.21
N ARG A 112 0.21 -5.19 -17.23
CA ARG A 112 -0.37 -6.29 -18.02
C ARG A 112 -1.31 -7.13 -17.15
N GLY A 113 -2.51 -7.44 -17.67
CA GLY A 113 -3.41 -8.45 -17.09
C GLY A 113 -4.51 -7.95 -16.15
N LEU A 114 -4.72 -6.63 -16.04
CA LEU A 114 -5.71 -6.04 -15.14
C LEU A 114 -7.16 -6.03 -15.62
N HIS A 115 -7.35 -6.03 -16.92
CA HIS A 115 -8.52 -5.38 -17.50
C HIS A 115 -9.88 -6.02 -17.18
N SER A 116 -10.09 -7.31 -17.38
CA SER A 116 -11.44 -7.86 -17.28
C SER A 116 -11.91 -8.03 -15.85
N TRP A 117 -11.12 -8.65 -15.01
CA TRP A 117 -11.48 -8.91 -13.62
C TRP A 117 -11.72 -7.64 -12.81
N PHE A 118 -10.90 -6.61 -13.02
CA PHE A 118 -11.01 -5.36 -12.26
C PHE A 118 -12.23 -4.55 -12.67
N ILE A 119 -12.54 -4.49 -13.99
CA ILE A 119 -13.76 -3.84 -14.49
C ILE A 119 -14.99 -4.48 -13.86
N GLU A 120 -15.07 -5.82 -13.90
CA GLU A 120 -16.19 -6.57 -13.34
C GLU A 120 -16.29 -6.38 -11.81
N GLN A 121 -15.14 -6.44 -11.14
CA GLN A 121 -15.10 -6.37 -9.67
C GLN A 121 -15.45 -4.98 -9.12
N PHE A 122 -15.04 -3.90 -9.79
CA PHE A 122 -15.10 -2.54 -9.25
C PHE A 122 -15.88 -1.54 -10.12
N SER A 123 -16.53 -1.98 -11.19
CA SER A 123 -17.20 -1.08 -12.15
C SER A 123 -16.29 0.09 -12.56
N ALA A 124 -15.02 -0.22 -12.85
CA ALA A 124 -13.99 0.77 -13.03
C ALA A 124 -13.87 1.25 -14.48
N GLN A 125 -13.72 2.55 -14.68
CA GLN A 125 -13.13 3.13 -15.88
C GLN A 125 -11.63 3.26 -15.69
N PHE A 126 -10.88 3.11 -16.79
CA PHE A 126 -9.42 3.23 -16.73
C PHE A 126 -8.96 4.61 -17.15
N ALA A 127 -8.03 5.17 -16.38
CA ALA A 127 -7.27 6.35 -16.71
C ALA A 127 -5.79 5.97 -16.77
N GLU A 128 -5.25 5.82 -17.98
CA GLU A 128 -3.84 5.48 -18.16
C GLU A 128 -2.95 6.64 -17.75
N THR A 129 -2.08 6.37 -16.76
CA THR A 129 -1.08 7.33 -16.32
C THR A 129 0.05 6.68 -15.55
N ASP A 130 1.27 7.10 -15.81
CA ASP A 130 2.44 6.81 -14.99
C ASP A 130 2.75 7.91 -13.98
N LEU A 131 1.86 8.89 -13.83
CA LEU A 131 2.10 10.07 -13.01
C LEU A 131 1.55 9.95 -11.59
N LEU A 132 0.59 9.05 -11.36
CA LEU A 132 -0.03 8.85 -10.06
C LEU A 132 0.00 7.39 -9.66
N TRP A 133 0.68 7.10 -8.56
CA TRP A 133 0.65 5.78 -7.91
C TRP A 133 0.87 5.90 -6.41
N LEU A 134 0.65 4.81 -5.72
CA LEU A 134 0.90 4.69 -4.30
C LEU A 134 2.15 3.86 -4.04
N GLY A 135 3.20 4.48 -3.54
CA GLY A 135 4.38 3.78 -3.04
C GLY A 135 4.04 3.05 -1.75
N HIS A 136 4.17 1.73 -1.75
CA HIS A 136 3.88 0.89 -0.60
C HIS A 136 5.16 0.21 -0.10
N PHE A 137 5.48 0.43 1.18
CA PHE A 137 6.68 -0.06 1.85
C PHE A 137 6.30 -1.02 2.99
N PRO A 138 5.78 -2.20 2.67
CA PRO A 138 5.20 -3.11 3.67
C PRO A 138 6.22 -3.60 4.69
N ILE A 139 7.48 -3.71 4.27
CA ILE A 139 8.62 -4.15 5.08
C ILE A 139 9.77 -3.18 4.85
N ARG A 140 10.20 -2.48 5.91
CA ARG A 140 11.27 -1.47 5.86
C ARG A 140 12.52 -1.91 6.60
N SER A 141 12.40 -2.85 7.53
CA SER A 141 13.49 -3.46 8.27
C SER A 141 13.01 -4.76 8.92
N LEU A 142 13.94 -5.58 9.38
CA LEU A 142 13.61 -6.82 10.11
C LEU A 142 12.85 -6.51 11.41
N ASN A 143 13.30 -5.54 12.19
CA ASN A 143 12.65 -5.19 13.46
C ASN A 143 11.22 -4.67 13.23
N GLN A 144 11.00 -3.83 12.22
CA GLN A 144 9.67 -3.34 11.88
C GLN A 144 8.75 -4.51 11.45
N HIS A 145 9.28 -5.47 10.70
CA HIS A 145 8.53 -6.65 10.28
C HIS A 145 8.15 -7.53 11.47
N ILE A 146 9.11 -7.87 12.34
CA ILE A 146 8.88 -8.63 13.57
C ILE A 146 7.78 -7.97 14.41
N LYS A 147 7.89 -6.67 14.67
CA LYS A 147 6.89 -5.93 15.45
C LYS A 147 5.51 -6.00 14.80
N LYS A 148 5.41 -5.76 13.49
CA LYS A 148 4.14 -5.79 12.75
C LYS A 148 3.45 -7.16 12.87
N ILE A 149 4.22 -8.26 12.79
CA ILE A 149 3.68 -9.61 12.95
C ILE A 149 3.21 -9.84 14.39
N LEU A 150 4.02 -9.51 15.38
CA LEU A 150 3.64 -9.70 16.80
C LEU A 150 2.40 -8.88 17.17
N GLU A 151 2.34 -7.61 16.80
CA GLU A 151 1.17 -6.75 17.04
C GLU A 151 -0.10 -7.33 16.41
N LYS A 152 -0.02 -7.79 15.15
CA LYS A 152 -1.16 -8.42 14.48
C LYS A 152 -1.57 -9.72 15.13
N SER A 153 -0.63 -10.57 15.51
CA SER A 153 -0.90 -11.83 16.19
C SER A 153 -1.60 -11.61 17.56
N ILE A 154 -1.15 -10.61 18.32
CA ILE A 154 -1.80 -10.23 19.58
C ILE A 154 -3.23 -9.73 19.33
N LEU A 155 -3.42 -8.85 18.33
CA LEU A 155 -4.75 -8.33 17.99
C LEU A 155 -5.71 -9.44 17.54
N ILE A 156 -5.24 -10.42 16.78
CA ILE A 156 -6.03 -11.60 16.36
C ILE A 156 -6.40 -12.44 17.57
N ALA A 157 -5.44 -12.69 18.48
CA ALA A 157 -5.69 -13.46 19.70
C ALA A 157 -6.73 -12.79 20.63
N ILE A 158 -6.79 -11.45 20.65
CA ILE A 158 -7.77 -10.68 21.44
C ILE A 158 -9.16 -10.67 20.78
N LYS A 159 -9.23 -10.69 19.45
CA LYS A 159 -10.47 -10.59 18.66
C LYS A 159 -11.13 -11.93 18.38
N ASP A 160 -11.40 -12.72 19.40
CA ASP A 160 -12.26 -13.93 19.32
C ASP A 160 -11.85 -15.01 18.29
N GLY A 161 -10.57 -15.27 18.12
CA GLY A 161 -10.09 -16.48 17.44
C GLY A 161 -10.32 -16.55 15.93
N SER A 162 -10.68 -15.45 15.27
CA SER A 162 -10.65 -15.42 13.82
C SER A 162 -9.19 -15.39 13.34
N THR A 163 -8.69 -16.53 12.90
CA THR A 163 -7.31 -16.65 12.38
C THR A 163 -7.24 -16.04 10.99
N ASP A 164 -6.50 -14.97 10.84
CA ASP A 164 -6.00 -14.54 9.53
C ASP A 164 -4.80 -15.44 9.18
N ILE A 165 -5.05 -16.48 8.39
CA ILE A 165 -4.09 -17.52 8.01
C ILE A 165 -2.79 -16.91 7.45
N ALA A 166 -2.87 -15.79 6.76
CA ALA A 166 -1.70 -15.14 6.20
C ALA A 166 -0.74 -14.62 7.28
N TRP A 167 -1.27 -14.04 8.36
CA TRP A 167 -0.46 -13.56 9.48
C TRP A 167 0.05 -14.69 10.36
N GLU A 168 -0.75 -15.73 10.55
CA GLU A 168 -0.33 -16.94 11.28
C GLU A 168 0.85 -17.62 10.59
N ASN A 169 0.81 -17.77 9.27
CA ASN A 169 1.92 -18.33 8.51
C ASN A 169 3.19 -17.48 8.62
N GLN A 170 3.08 -16.15 8.54
CA GLN A 170 4.23 -15.25 8.72
C GLN A 170 4.80 -15.33 10.15
N LEU A 171 3.95 -15.45 11.16
CA LEU A 171 4.41 -15.63 12.54
C LEU A 171 5.15 -16.97 12.70
N ARG A 172 4.60 -18.06 12.13
CA ARG A 172 5.23 -19.38 12.17
C ARG A 172 6.60 -19.36 11.48
N GLU A 173 6.68 -18.80 10.27
CA GLU A 173 7.94 -18.66 9.53
C GLU A 173 8.98 -17.85 10.31
N LEU A 174 8.55 -16.79 10.97
CA LEU A 174 9.43 -15.99 11.83
C LEU A 174 9.96 -16.78 13.04
N LEU A 175 9.10 -17.57 13.69
CA LEU A 175 9.47 -18.38 14.86
C LEU A 175 10.36 -19.57 14.45
N ASP A 176 10.07 -20.23 13.34
CA ASP A 176 10.84 -21.36 12.82
C ASP A 176 12.27 -20.93 12.45
N ASN A 177 12.44 -19.72 11.96
CA ASN A 177 13.73 -19.11 11.67
C ASN A 177 14.41 -18.49 12.91
N GLY A 178 13.83 -18.68 14.12
CA GLY A 178 14.37 -18.14 15.37
C GLY A 178 14.49 -16.62 15.36
N MET A 179 13.56 -15.93 14.68
CA MET A 179 13.56 -14.47 14.44
C MET A 179 14.82 -13.98 13.69
N LYS A 180 15.52 -14.91 13.02
CA LYS A 180 16.70 -14.60 12.21
C LYS A 180 16.32 -14.76 10.75
N MET A 181 16.36 -13.65 10.03
CA MET A 181 16.14 -13.62 8.59
C MET A 181 17.28 -12.86 7.95
N ASP A 182 17.69 -13.31 6.79
CA ASP A 182 18.60 -12.53 5.96
C ASP A 182 17.84 -11.52 5.08
N LEU A 183 18.56 -10.74 4.30
CA LEU A 183 17.96 -9.74 3.44
C LEU A 183 17.12 -10.37 2.33
N ASN A 184 17.49 -11.54 1.83
CA ASN A 184 16.75 -12.22 0.78
C ASN A 184 15.41 -12.74 1.30
N ASP A 185 15.38 -13.28 2.52
CA ASP A 185 14.15 -13.69 3.19
C ASP A 185 13.20 -12.51 3.34
N LEU A 186 13.74 -11.38 3.83
CA LEU A 186 12.95 -10.17 4.04
C LEU A 186 12.39 -9.60 2.72
N ARG A 187 13.19 -9.65 1.65
CA ARG A 187 12.77 -9.25 0.30
C ARG A 187 11.70 -10.17 -0.26
N LEU A 188 11.85 -11.47 -0.06
CA LEU A 188 10.87 -12.46 -0.48
C LEU A 188 9.53 -12.26 0.23
N LEU A 189 9.55 -11.97 1.52
CA LEU A 189 8.35 -11.62 2.29
C LEU A 189 7.69 -10.33 1.78
N ALA A 190 8.48 -9.30 1.48
CA ALA A 190 7.97 -8.06 0.91
C ALA A 190 7.37 -8.29 -0.49
N TYR A 191 7.99 -9.15 -1.28
CA TYR A 191 7.49 -9.55 -2.59
C TYR A 191 6.15 -10.29 -2.50
N ARG A 192 6.03 -11.23 -1.55
CA ARG A 192 4.82 -12.02 -1.31
C ARG A 192 3.72 -11.25 -0.58
N TYR A 193 4.01 -10.06 -0.09
CA TYR A 193 3.06 -9.30 0.71
C TYR A 193 1.75 -9.10 -0.06
N ARG A 194 0.67 -9.74 0.44
CA ARG A 194 -0.66 -9.81 -0.19
C ARG A 194 -0.68 -10.35 -1.63
N ALA A 195 0.33 -11.08 -2.04
CA ALA A 195 0.36 -11.69 -3.37
C ALA A 195 -0.63 -12.87 -3.55
N GLY A 196 -1.43 -13.19 -2.55
CA GLY A 196 -2.42 -14.28 -2.61
C GLY A 196 -1.80 -15.68 -2.75
N SER A 197 -0.50 -15.77 -2.97
CA SER A 197 0.25 -17.03 -3.11
C SER A 197 1.42 -17.06 -2.13
N THR A 198 1.37 -17.99 -1.20
CA THR A 198 2.50 -18.32 -0.31
C THR A 198 3.56 -19.18 -1.01
N SER A 199 3.29 -19.64 -2.23
CA SER A 199 4.11 -20.61 -2.97
C SER A 199 5.03 -20.01 -4.03
N LEU A 200 5.12 -18.66 -4.13
CA LEU A 200 6.05 -18.04 -5.06
C LEU A 200 7.49 -18.29 -4.60
N GLU A 201 8.25 -19.01 -5.41
CA GLU A 201 9.69 -19.17 -5.24
C GLU A 201 10.41 -17.84 -5.54
N ALA A 202 11.56 -17.61 -4.90
CA ALA A 202 12.37 -16.42 -5.14
C ALA A 202 12.72 -16.21 -6.63
N SER A 203 12.88 -17.32 -7.37
CA SER A 203 13.15 -17.34 -8.82
C SER A 203 11.99 -16.84 -9.68
N GLN A 204 10.78 -16.77 -9.13
CA GLN A 204 9.58 -16.30 -9.81
C GLN A 204 9.27 -14.84 -9.53
N CYS A 205 10.10 -14.19 -8.70
CA CYS A 205 9.92 -12.82 -8.30
C CYS A 205 10.45 -11.88 -9.39
N GLU A 206 9.57 -11.31 -10.19
CA GLU A 206 9.93 -10.27 -11.13
C GLU A 206 10.11 -8.93 -10.42
N VAL A 207 11.32 -8.41 -10.49
CA VAL A 207 11.71 -7.14 -9.86
C VAL A 207 12.12 -6.18 -10.96
N SER A 208 11.62 -4.97 -10.89
CA SER A 208 12.06 -3.87 -11.75
C SER A 208 12.78 -2.82 -10.94
N HIS A 209 13.80 -2.24 -11.54
CA HIS A 209 14.52 -1.09 -10.99
C HIS A 209 13.84 0.19 -11.43
N TYR A 210 13.51 1.03 -10.46
CA TYR A 210 12.88 2.33 -10.68
C TYR A 210 13.65 3.42 -9.94
N GLU A 211 13.37 4.65 -10.31
CA GLU A 211 13.75 5.79 -9.48
C GLU A 211 13.13 5.65 -8.08
N PRO A 212 13.86 6.07 -7.03
CA PRO A 212 13.28 6.13 -5.69
C PRO A 212 11.99 6.94 -5.69
N LEU A 213 11.07 6.60 -4.80
CA LEU A 213 9.80 7.32 -4.68
C LEU A 213 10.00 8.83 -4.50
N ARG A 214 11.07 9.23 -3.83
CA ARG A 214 11.43 10.63 -3.58
C ARG A 214 12.91 10.86 -3.86
N LYS A 215 13.21 12.04 -4.38
CA LYS A 215 14.61 12.50 -4.60
C LYS A 215 15.23 13.10 -3.35
N LYS A 216 14.42 13.45 -2.35
CA LYS A 216 14.88 14.04 -1.07
C LYS A 216 14.27 13.27 0.10
N PRO A 217 14.97 13.11 1.21
CA PRO A 217 14.45 12.50 2.43
C PRO A 217 13.15 13.15 2.89
N LEU A 218 12.28 12.34 3.47
CA LEU A 218 11.05 12.82 4.08
C LEU A 218 11.37 13.33 5.49
N THR A 219 11.28 14.63 5.71
CA THR A 219 11.34 15.18 7.07
C THR A 219 9.95 15.13 7.68
N LEU A 220 9.76 14.22 8.62
CA LEU A 220 8.50 14.13 9.36
C LEU A 220 8.53 15.16 10.50
N LYS A 221 7.45 15.96 10.58
CA LYS A 221 7.35 17.10 11.52
C LYS A 221 7.45 16.69 12.99
N TYR A 222 7.17 15.42 13.30
CA TYR A 222 7.04 14.92 14.68
C TYR A 222 8.03 13.79 15.02
N THR A 223 8.98 13.48 14.14
CA THR A 223 10.06 12.53 14.47
C THR A 223 11.31 13.31 14.84
N SER A 224 11.79 13.12 16.06
CA SER A 224 13.12 13.56 16.44
C SER A 224 14.15 12.83 15.56
N PRO A 225 15.11 13.52 14.96
CA PRO A 225 16.23 12.88 14.25
C PRO A 225 17.06 11.97 15.15
N GLU A 226 16.97 12.17 16.48
CA GLU A 226 17.68 11.41 17.51
C GLU A 226 16.90 10.21 18.04
N ALA A 227 15.60 10.13 17.75
CA ALA A 227 14.85 8.92 18.01
C ALA A 227 15.27 7.92 16.95
N GLY A 228 16.27 7.11 17.26
CA GLY A 228 16.50 5.84 16.59
C GLY A 228 15.17 5.11 16.43
N ASP A 229 15.13 4.00 15.72
CA ASP A 229 13.87 3.25 15.52
C ASP A 229 13.04 3.34 16.82
N PRO A 230 11.89 4.05 16.85
CA PRO A 230 11.15 4.33 18.08
C PRO A 230 10.65 3.06 18.78
N LEU A 231 11.02 1.91 18.25
CA LEU A 231 10.65 0.59 18.72
C LEU A 231 11.77 -0.16 19.42
N MET A 232 12.97 0.43 19.49
CA MET A 232 14.13 -0.16 20.18
C MET A 232 14.37 0.43 21.57
N THR A 233 13.51 1.31 22.08
CA THR A 233 13.53 1.75 23.47
C THR A 233 12.44 1.04 24.27
N VAL A 234 12.68 -0.23 24.54
CA VAL A 234 12.08 -0.97 25.66
C VAL A 234 13.21 -1.65 26.40
#